data_22bba28d115f3bb42622d783abde6ba2
#
_entry.id   22bba28d115f3bb42622d783abde6ba2
#
_cell.length_a   1.000
_cell.length_b   1.000
_cell.length_c   1.000
_cell.angle_alpha   90.00
_cell.angle_beta   90.00
_cell.angle_gamma   90.00
#
_symmetry.space_group_name_H-M   'P 1'
#
loop_
_entity.id
_entity.type
_entity.pdbx_description
1 polymer ?
#
loop_
_entity_poly.entity_id
_entity_poly.type
_entity_poly.pdbx_seq_one_letter_code
_entity_poly.pdbx_strand_id
1 'polypeptide(L)'
;MRLVRLILILAKEFIIGRHLWKWSIEVVSTVKLLGLNISSDLRWNCHVAEISEKVASSFDFLKQLKRANIPAKDLLIFYLTCIRPVTEYACPVFHNVLPAYLSAELEQLQKRAMRIIFPFVSYSDALRQANLEKLSRRRQSITTKLFDSITCNWDHKLYEPLPPRNNCESNLRQKRNFYVPLAKTKRLENTFIYRNRNF
;
A
#
# COMPACT_ATOMS: atom_id res chain seq x y z
N MET A 1 5.09 -0.17 17.74
CA MET A 1 5.22 0.81 18.83
C MET A 1 6.10 2.03 18.51
N ARG A 2 7.13 1.97 17.66
CA ARG A 2 8.01 3.12 17.37
C ARG A 2 7.37 4.17 16.43
N LEU A 3 6.53 3.80 15.46
CA LEU A 3 5.89 4.77 14.54
C LEU A 3 4.83 5.61 15.25
N VAL A 4 4.04 5.00 16.15
CA VAL A 4 3.08 5.73 17.01
C VAL A 4 3.85 6.61 18.01
N ARG A 5 5.01 6.14 18.52
CA ARG A 5 5.92 6.98 19.30
C ARG A 5 6.56 8.10 18.46
N LEU A 6 6.89 7.87 17.18
CA LEU A 6 7.43 8.90 16.30
C LEU A 6 6.39 9.98 15.99
N ILE A 7 5.14 9.61 15.72
CA ILE A 7 4.03 10.55 15.55
C ILE A 7 3.76 11.31 16.85
N LEU A 8 3.84 10.64 18.01
CA LEU A 8 3.72 11.27 19.32
C LEU A 8 4.94 12.14 19.69
N ILE A 9 6.15 11.77 19.25
CA ILE A 9 7.38 12.57 19.46
C ILE A 9 7.36 13.79 18.53
N LEU A 10 7.00 13.66 17.26
CA LEU A 10 6.83 14.80 16.35
C LEU A 10 5.70 15.73 16.80
N ALA A 11 4.61 15.20 17.35
CA ALA A 11 3.58 16.01 17.99
C ALA A 11 4.10 16.69 19.28
N LYS A 12 4.97 16.03 20.05
CA LYS A 12 5.59 16.63 21.24
C LYS A 12 6.61 17.72 20.90
N GLU A 13 7.45 17.53 19.88
CA GLU A 13 8.44 18.54 19.48
C GLU A 13 7.79 19.78 18.84
N PHE A 14 6.67 19.61 18.13
CA PHE A 14 5.89 20.72 17.62
C PHE A 14 5.13 21.50 18.74
N ILE A 15 4.95 20.91 19.92
CA ILE A 15 4.25 21.48 21.09
C ILE A 15 5.19 22.22 22.07
N ILE A 16 6.51 22.05 21.97
CA ILE A 16 7.50 22.66 22.88
C ILE A 16 7.81 24.14 22.56
N GLY A 17 7.15 24.75 21.57
CA GLY A 17 7.18 26.19 21.32
C GLY A 17 6.04 26.96 22.00
N ARG A 18 6.18 27.23 23.31
CA ARG A 18 5.41 28.24 24.10
C ARG A 18 3.87 28.22 23.98
N HIS A 19 3.26 27.96 25.12
CA HIS A 19 1.87 27.93 25.56
C HIS A 19 1.23 26.54 25.64
N LEU A 20 1.38 25.94 26.81
CA LEU A 20 0.63 24.79 27.28
C LEU A 20 -0.86 25.15 27.45
N TRP A 21 -1.62 25.03 26.38
CA TRP A 21 -3.07 24.89 26.52
C TRP A 21 -3.34 23.46 27.00
N LYS A 22 -4.22 23.31 27.99
CA LYS A 22 -4.72 22.04 28.55
C LYS A 22 -5.50 21.25 27.49
N TRP A 23 -4.83 20.67 26.50
CA TRP A 23 -5.45 19.74 25.58
C TRP A 23 -5.31 18.33 26.17
N SER A 24 -6.41 17.72 26.57
CA SER A 24 -6.46 16.28 26.81
C SER A 24 -6.36 15.58 25.47
N ILE A 25 -5.24 14.90 25.22
CA ILE A 25 -5.07 14.09 24.00
C ILE A 25 -5.87 12.81 24.21
N GLU A 26 -6.92 12.64 23.40
CA GLU A 26 -7.71 11.42 23.42
C GLU A 26 -6.93 10.27 22.77
N VAL A 27 -6.88 9.12 23.45
CA VAL A 27 -6.29 7.91 22.92
C VAL A 27 -7.35 7.17 22.11
N VAL A 28 -7.22 7.21 20.77
CA VAL A 28 -8.14 6.54 19.87
C VAL A 28 -7.55 5.21 19.38
N SER A 29 -8.42 4.22 19.15
CA SER A 29 -8.02 2.90 18.63
C SER A 29 -7.70 2.92 17.14
N THR A 30 -8.29 3.85 16.38
CA THR A 30 -8.09 4.01 14.94
C THR A 30 -8.11 5.48 14.57
N VAL A 31 -7.19 5.92 13.72
CA VAL A 31 -7.10 7.28 13.19
C VAL A 31 -7.08 7.25 11.67
N LYS A 32 -7.77 8.18 11.03
CA LYS A 32 -7.70 8.39 9.59
C LYS A 32 -6.69 9.47 9.26
N LEU A 33 -5.62 9.10 8.57
CA LEU A 33 -4.55 10.00 8.16
C LEU A 33 -4.36 9.93 6.64
N LEU A 34 -4.54 11.06 5.94
CA LEU A 34 -4.41 11.14 4.48
C LEU A 34 -5.15 10.01 3.74
N GLY A 35 -6.36 9.68 4.19
CA GLY A 35 -7.17 8.62 3.59
C GLY A 35 -6.82 7.19 3.99
N LEU A 36 -5.82 6.99 4.86
CA LEU A 36 -5.45 5.70 5.41
C LEU A 36 -6.03 5.54 6.83
N ASN A 37 -6.68 4.41 7.10
CA ASN A 37 -7.08 4.03 8.44
C ASN A 37 -5.94 3.30 9.14
N ILE A 38 -5.37 3.93 10.13
CA ILE A 38 -4.27 3.41 10.93
C ILE A 38 -4.82 3.01 12.30
N SER A 39 -4.80 1.72 12.61
CA SER A 39 -5.19 1.19 13.92
C SER A 39 -4.01 1.15 14.89
N SER A 40 -4.29 1.22 16.19
CA SER A 40 -3.28 1.21 17.25
C SER A 40 -2.41 -0.06 17.25
N ASP A 41 -2.96 -1.19 16.76
CA ASP A 41 -2.25 -2.46 16.55
C ASP A 41 -1.53 -2.54 15.19
N LEU A 42 -1.64 -1.49 14.35
CA LEU A 42 -1.11 -1.41 13.00
C LEU A 42 -1.60 -2.56 12.08
N ARG A 43 -2.74 -3.13 12.34
CA ARG A 43 -3.41 -4.06 11.43
C ARG A 43 -4.22 -3.28 10.41
N TRP A 44 -4.23 -3.76 9.19
CA TRP A 44 -4.84 -3.06 8.05
C TRP A 44 -6.28 -3.51 7.75
N ASN A 45 -6.93 -4.25 8.69
CA ASN A 45 -8.30 -4.76 8.48
C ASN A 45 -9.30 -3.63 8.20
N CYS A 46 -9.32 -2.59 9.05
CA CYS A 46 -10.23 -1.45 8.88
C CYS A 46 -9.97 -0.71 7.55
N HIS A 47 -8.71 -0.61 7.15
CA HIS A 47 -8.35 0.07 5.90
C HIS A 47 -8.79 -0.74 4.67
N VAL A 48 -8.56 -2.06 4.65
CA VAL A 48 -8.99 -2.94 3.56
C VAL A 48 -10.51 -3.01 3.48
N ALA A 49 -11.22 -3.07 4.62
CA ALA A 49 -12.67 -3.01 4.65
C ALA A 49 -13.19 -1.70 4.01
N GLU A 50 -12.63 -0.54 4.36
CA GLU A 50 -13.01 0.75 3.73
C GLU A 50 -12.75 0.76 2.22
N ILE A 51 -11.62 0.18 1.75
CA ILE A 51 -11.36 0.02 0.32
C ILE A 51 -12.45 -0.83 -0.33
N SER A 52 -12.81 -1.96 0.28
CA SER A 52 -13.84 -2.87 -0.23
C SER A 52 -15.19 -2.19 -0.32
N GLU A 53 -15.59 -1.40 0.68
CA GLU A 53 -16.81 -0.59 0.69
C GLU A 53 -16.82 0.47 -0.42
N LYS A 54 -15.74 1.23 -0.58
CA LYS A 54 -15.61 2.25 -1.64
C LYS A 54 -15.72 1.64 -3.04
N VAL A 55 -15.13 0.47 -3.23
CA VAL A 55 -15.18 -0.25 -4.51
C VAL A 55 -16.55 -0.87 -4.76
N ALA A 56 -17.32 -1.21 -3.71
CA ALA A 56 -18.63 -1.83 -3.85
C ALA A 56 -19.60 -1.00 -4.70
N SER A 57 -19.69 0.30 -4.44
CA SER A 57 -20.51 1.23 -5.23
C SER A 57 -20.07 1.28 -6.71
N SER A 58 -18.77 1.28 -6.95
CA SER A 58 -18.23 1.26 -8.32
C SER A 58 -18.55 -0.03 -9.07
N PHE A 59 -18.70 -1.16 -8.38
CA PHE A 59 -19.17 -2.40 -9.00
C PHE A 59 -20.60 -2.33 -9.48
N ASP A 60 -21.48 -1.61 -8.78
CA ASP A 60 -22.86 -1.47 -9.21
C ASP A 60 -22.94 -0.63 -10.49
N PHE A 61 -22.15 0.42 -10.60
CA PHE A 61 -21.99 1.16 -11.86
C PHE A 61 -21.43 0.27 -12.98
N LEU A 62 -20.39 -0.51 -12.70
CA LEU A 62 -19.80 -1.42 -13.70
C LEU A 62 -20.83 -2.45 -14.21
N LYS A 63 -21.70 -2.99 -13.32
CA LYS A 63 -22.79 -3.89 -13.71
C LYS A 63 -23.84 -3.17 -14.58
N GLN A 64 -24.20 -1.94 -14.23
CA GLN A 64 -25.14 -1.14 -15.02
C GLN A 64 -24.61 -0.88 -16.44
N LEU A 65 -23.34 -0.47 -16.56
CA LEU A 65 -22.67 -0.29 -17.84
C LEU A 65 -22.64 -1.61 -18.64
N LYS A 66 -22.39 -2.73 -18.00
CA LYS A 66 -22.44 -4.05 -18.63
C LYS A 66 -23.83 -4.39 -19.14
N ARG A 67 -24.90 -4.11 -18.36
CA ARG A 67 -26.31 -4.31 -18.76
C ARG A 67 -26.72 -3.40 -19.94
N ALA A 68 -26.10 -2.21 -20.03
CA ALA A 68 -26.27 -1.29 -21.16
C ALA A 68 -25.49 -1.72 -22.41
N ASN A 69 -24.94 -2.96 -22.43
CA ASN A 69 -24.15 -3.50 -23.54
C ASN A 69 -22.92 -2.68 -23.95
N ILE A 70 -22.33 -1.95 -22.99
CA ILE A 70 -21.08 -1.24 -23.21
C ILE A 70 -19.98 -2.26 -23.55
N PRO A 71 -19.13 -2.00 -24.57
CA PRO A 71 -18.03 -2.88 -24.96
C PRO A 71 -17.06 -3.19 -23.83
N ALA A 72 -16.50 -4.40 -23.80
CA ALA A 72 -15.55 -4.83 -22.77
C ALA A 72 -14.33 -3.90 -22.64
N LYS A 73 -13.90 -3.28 -23.75
CA LYS A 73 -12.81 -2.31 -23.76
C LYS A 73 -13.13 -1.09 -22.89
N ASP A 74 -14.34 -0.54 -23.00
CA ASP A 74 -14.74 0.65 -22.25
C ASP A 74 -15.02 0.32 -20.77
N LEU A 75 -15.59 -0.87 -20.51
CA LEU A 75 -15.70 -1.40 -19.15
C LEU A 75 -14.35 -1.57 -18.48
N LEU A 76 -13.33 -1.98 -19.24
CA LEU A 76 -11.95 -2.08 -18.76
C LEU A 76 -11.38 -0.70 -18.43
N ILE A 77 -11.65 0.32 -19.27
CA ILE A 77 -11.25 1.71 -18.97
C ILE A 77 -11.90 2.16 -17.67
N PHE A 78 -13.20 1.92 -17.48
CA PHE A 78 -13.88 2.23 -16.21
C PHE A 78 -13.21 1.55 -15.01
N TYR A 79 -12.86 0.26 -15.12
CA TYR A 79 -12.12 -0.45 -14.08
C TYR A 79 -10.78 0.24 -13.77
N LEU A 80 -10.01 0.58 -14.80
CA LEU A 80 -8.68 1.17 -14.68
C LEU A 80 -8.69 2.58 -14.08
N THR A 81 -9.76 3.34 -14.32
CA THR A 81 -9.89 4.74 -13.86
C THR A 81 -10.63 4.90 -12.55
N CYS A 82 -11.63 4.06 -12.27
CA CYS A 82 -12.50 4.25 -11.12
C CYS A 82 -12.27 3.22 -9.99
N ILE A 83 -11.94 1.97 -10.33
CA ILE A 83 -11.85 0.89 -9.34
C ILE A 83 -10.40 0.65 -8.92
N ARG A 84 -9.51 0.42 -9.87
CA ARG A 84 -8.12 0.08 -9.59
C ARG A 84 -7.37 1.15 -8.80
N PRO A 85 -7.50 2.46 -9.06
CA PRO A 85 -6.80 3.49 -8.28
C PRO A 85 -7.16 3.49 -6.80
N VAL A 86 -8.42 3.14 -6.46
CA VAL A 86 -8.85 3.02 -5.06
C VAL A 86 -8.11 1.88 -4.35
N THR A 87 -7.89 0.75 -5.04
CA THR A 87 -7.18 -0.41 -4.49
C THR A 87 -5.66 -0.25 -4.45
N GLU A 88 -5.10 0.68 -5.25
CA GLU A 88 -3.67 0.98 -5.33
C GLU A 88 -3.26 2.20 -4.49
N TYR A 89 -4.23 3.01 -4.03
CA TYR A 89 -3.96 4.23 -3.29
C TYR A 89 -3.06 3.97 -2.08
N ALA A 90 -1.96 4.72 -2.00
CA ALA A 90 -0.98 4.64 -0.91
C ALA A 90 -0.46 3.22 -0.59
N CYS A 91 -0.53 2.28 -1.55
CA CYS A 91 -0.12 0.89 -1.33
C CYS A 91 1.32 0.71 -0.83
N PRO A 92 2.31 1.57 -1.12
CA PRO A 92 3.65 1.42 -0.55
C PRO A 92 3.68 1.45 0.98
N VAL A 93 2.70 2.08 1.62
CA VAL A 93 2.62 2.18 3.08
C VAL A 93 2.25 0.84 3.72
N PHE A 94 1.35 0.07 3.10
CA PHE A 94 0.79 -1.13 3.71
C PHE A 94 1.09 -2.44 2.97
N HIS A 95 1.43 -2.40 1.69
CA HIS A 95 1.54 -3.62 0.86
C HIS A 95 2.46 -4.68 1.46
N ASN A 96 3.66 -4.30 1.91
CA ASN A 96 4.67 -5.24 2.39
C ASN A 96 4.31 -5.88 3.74
N VAL A 97 3.53 -5.19 4.57
CA VAL A 97 3.11 -5.65 5.91
C VAL A 97 1.72 -6.26 5.92
N LEU A 98 1.06 -6.31 4.76
CA LEU A 98 -0.29 -6.83 4.63
C LEU A 98 -0.29 -8.35 4.82
N PRO A 99 -1.13 -8.92 5.72
CA PRO A 99 -1.31 -10.36 5.81
C PRO A 99 -1.83 -10.96 4.51
N ALA A 100 -1.54 -12.24 4.28
CA ALA A 100 -1.92 -12.92 3.04
C ALA A 100 -3.44 -12.90 2.79
N TYR A 101 -4.27 -13.03 3.84
CA TYR A 101 -5.72 -13.01 3.72
C TYR A 101 -6.25 -11.64 3.26
N LEU A 102 -5.70 -10.52 3.76
CA LEU A 102 -6.08 -9.18 3.30
C LEU A 102 -5.59 -8.91 1.88
N SER A 103 -4.39 -9.41 1.53
CA SER A 103 -3.92 -9.33 0.15
C SER A 103 -4.80 -10.12 -0.81
N ALA A 104 -5.31 -11.29 -0.39
CA ALA A 104 -6.26 -12.08 -1.14
C ALA A 104 -7.64 -11.40 -1.26
N GLU A 105 -8.11 -10.71 -0.21
CA GLU A 105 -9.33 -9.93 -0.22
C GLU A 105 -9.28 -8.81 -1.28
N LEU A 106 -8.20 -8.03 -1.30
CA LEU A 106 -7.99 -7.03 -2.34
C LEU A 106 -7.92 -7.65 -3.76
N GLU A 107 -7.30 -8.83 -3.90
CA GLU A 107 -7.25 -9.56 -5.18
C GLU A 107 -8.66 -10.02 -5.63
N GLN A 108 -9.56 -10.34 -4.68
CA GLN A 108 -10.94 -10.70 -4.99
C GLN A 108 -11.70 -9.51 -5.64
N LEU A 109 -11.38 -8.27 -5.28
CA LEU A 109 -11.97 -7.10 -5.92
C LEU A 109 -11.64 -7.07 -7.41
N GLN A 110 -10.37 -7.30 -7.79
CA GLN A 110 -9.97 -7.41 -9.19
C GLN A 110 -10.63 -8.60 -9.89
N LYS A 111 -10.68 -9.77 -9.24
CA LYS A 111 -11.36 -10.94 -9.79
C LYS A 111 -12.83 -10.67 -10.06
N ARG A 112 -13.52 -9.98 -9.15
CA ARG A 112 -14.93 -9.60 -9.31
C ARG A 112 -15.11 -8.66 -10.50
N ALA A 113 -14.26 -7.64 -10.66
CA ALA A 113 -14.27 -6.75 -11.81
C ALA A 113 -14.09 -7.52 -13.13
N MET A 114 -13.08 -8.37 -13.20
CA MET A 114 -12.78 -9.18 -14.38
C MET A 114 -13.95 -10.13 -14.74
N ARG A 115 -14.62 -10.74 -13.74
CA ARG A 115 -15.79 -11.58 -13.97
C ARG A 115 -16.98 -10.80 -14.55
N ILE A 116 -17.15 -9.53 -14.17
CA ILE A 116 -18.22 -8.68 -14.74
C ILE A 116 -17.87 -8.32 -16.20
N ILE A 117 -16.62 -7.97 -16.46
CA ILE A 117 -16.18 -7.56 -17.81
C ILE A 117 -16.14 -8.76 -18.76
N PHE A 118 -15.57 -9.89 -18.32
CA PHE A 118 -15.37 -11.12 -19.08
C PHE A 118 -16.03 -12.33 -18.39
N PRO A 119 -17.37 -12.48 -18.47
CA PRO A 119 -18.13 -13.44 -17.63
C PRO A 119 -17.80 -14.90 -17.89
N PHE A 120 -17.36 -15.26 -19.10
CA PHE A 120 -17.13 -16.64 -19.53
C PHE A 120 -15.64 -17.04 -19.59
N VAL A 121 -14.77 -16.22 -19.03
CA VAL A 121 -13.33 -16.40 -19.13
C VAL A 121 -12.74 -16.63 -17.74
N SER A 122 -11.73 -17.51 -17.65
CA SER A 122 -11.00 -17.72 -16.39
C SER A 122 -10.31 -16.41 -15.96
N TYR A 123 -10.05 -16.26 -14.66
CA TYR A 123 -9.38 -15.05 -14.17
C TYR A 123 -8.01 -14.82 -14.82
N SER A 124 -7.24 -15.89 -15.03
CA SER A 124 -5.93 -15.81 -15.68
C SER A 124 -6.03 -15.35 -17.14
N ASP A 125 -7.03 -15.86 -17.85
CA ASP A 125 -7.24 -15.52 -19.25
C ASP A 125 -7.83 -14.10 -19.40
N ALA A 126 -8.72 -13.70 -18.48
CA ALA A 126 -9.24 -12.33 -18.42
C ALA A 126 -8.12 -11.32 -18.20
N LEU A 127 -7.15 -11.61 -17.30
CA LEU A 127 -5.97 -10.77 -17.11
C LEU A 127 -5.11 -10.69 -18.37
N ARG A 128 -4.94 -11.81 -19.07
CA ARG A 128 -4.17 -11.85 -20.33
C ARG A 128 -4.86 -11.04 -21.42
N GLN A 129 -6.18 -11.19 -21.61
CA GLN A 129 -6.96 -10.42 -22.57
C GLN A 129 -6.94 -8.91 -22.26
N ALA A 130 -7.00 -8.56 -20.99
CA ALA A 130 -6.95 -7.17 -20.51
C ALA A 130 -5.52 -6.59 -20.50
N ASN A 131 -4.48 -7.40 -20.75
CA ASN A 131 -3.08 -7.05 -20.56
C ASN A 131 -2.80 -6.51 -19.16
N LEU A 132 -3.32 -7.19 -18.15
CA LEU A 132 -3.17 -6.84 -16.74
C LEU A 132 -2.42 -7.90 -15.96
N GLU A 133 -1.70 -7.47 -14.97
CA GLU A 133 -1.10 -8.34 -13.95
C GLU A 133 -2.00 -8.47 -12.72
N LYS A 134 -1.71 -9.44 -11.85
CA LYS A 134 -2.35 -9.58 -10.55
C LYS A 134 -2.16 -8.29 -9.73
N LEU A 135 -3.20 -7.89 -9.01
CA LEU A 135 -3.18 -6.67 -8.22
C LEU A 135 -2.06 -6.67 -7.15
N SER A 136 -1.77 -7.84 -6.56
CA SER A 136 -0.67 -8.00 -5.61
C SER A 136 0.70 -7.72 -6.25
N ARG A 137 0.94 -8.21 -7.48
CA ARG A 137 2.17 -7.96 -8.24
C ARG A 137 2.28 -6.50 -8.64
N ARG A 138 1.17 -5.91 -9.06
CA ARG A 138 1.10 -4.48 -9.40
C ARG A 138 1.46 -3.59 -8.22
N ARG A 139 0.89 -3.85 -7.01
CA ARG A 139 1.24 -3.11 -5.78
C ARG A 139 2.71 -3.27 -5.43
N GLN A 140 3.28 -4.47 -5.58
CA GLN A 140 4.71 -4.69 -5.38
C GLN A 140 5.54 -3.83 -6.35
N SER A 141 5.19 -3.81 -7.64
CA SER A 141 5.88 -2.98 -8.65
C SER A 141 5.84 -1.49 -8.30
N ILE A 142 4.68 -0.97 -7.85
CA ILE A 142 4.55 0.43 -7.42
C ILE A 142 5.45 0.71 -6.21
N THR A 143 5.46 -0.20 -5.24
CA THR A 143 6.26 -0.08 -4.02
C THR A 143 7.77 -0.07 -4.33
N THR A 144 8.22 -0.97 -5.20
CA THR A 144 9.63 -1.05 -5.63
C THR A 144 10.02 0.21 -6.40
N LYS A 145 9.21 0.65 -7.37
CA LYS A 145 9.48 1.89 -8.13
C LYS A 145 9.59 3.13 -7.24
N LEU A 146 8.75 3.22 -6.21
CA LEU A 146 8.86 4.31 -5.23
C LEU A 146 10.18 4.22 -4.47
N PHE A 147 10.57 3.03 -4.01
CA PHE A 147 11.83 2.82 -3.30
C PHE A 147 13.02 3.21 -4.17
N ASP A 148 13.04 2.77 -5.43
CA ASP A 148 14.08 3.09 -6.41
C ASP A 148 14.15 4.61 -6.64
N SER A 149 13.01 5.28 -6.79
CA SER A 149 12.98 6.74 -6.97
C SER A 149 13.54 7.50 -5.76
N ILE A 150 13.30 6.99 -4.54
CA ILE A 150 13.86 7.58 -3.32
C ILE A 150 15.38 7.37 -3.26
N THR A 151 15.85 6.16 -3.58
CA THR A 151 17.28 5.80 -3.46
C THR A 151 18.15 6.37 -4.57
N CYS A 152 17.57 6.62 -5.75
CA CYS A 152 18.27 7.23 -6.88
C CYS A 152 18.31 8.75 -6.83
N ASN A 153 17.44 9.38 -6.04
CA ASN A 153 17.35 10.84 -5.95
C ASN A 153 17.69 11.31 -4.53
N TRP A 154 18.90 11.83 -4.34
CA TRP A 154 19.37 12.36 -3.06
C TRP A 154 18.56 13.58 -2.56
N ASP A 155 17.91 14.34 -3.45
CA ASP A 155 17.05 15.49 -3.13
C ASP A 155 15.61 15.07 -2.76
N HIS A 156 15.31 13.78 -2.82
CA HIS A 156 14.00 13.29 -2.46
C HIS A 156 13.76 13.43 -0.94
N LYS A 157 12.63 14.03 -0.54
CA LYS A 157 12.29 14.29 0.89
C LYS A 157 12.33 13.05 1.79
N LEU A 158 12.16 11.85 1.23
CA LEU A 158 12.24 10.59 1.97
C LEU A 158 13.62 9.95 1.90
N TYR A 159 14.63 10.62 1.32
CA TYR A 159 16.01 10.11 1.28
C TYR A 159 16.68 10.23 2.66
N GLU A 160 16.53 11.36 3.34
CA GLU A 160 17.13 11.63 4.66
C GLU A 160 16.72 10.59 5.74
N PRO A 161 15.43 10.13 5.84
CA PRO A 161 15.04 9.10 6.80
C PRO A 161 15.54 7.69 6.46
N LEU A 162 16.19 7.45 5.31
CA LEU A 162 16.75 6.14 4.98
C LEU A 162 17.94 5.80 5.89
N PRO A 163 18.15 4.51 6.20
CA PRO A 163 19.36 4.07 6.90
C PRO A 163 20.62 4.41 6.10
N PRO A 164 21.78 4.57 6.76
CA PRO A 164 23.04 4.83 6.07
C PRO A 164 23.36 3.70 5.08
N ARG A 165 23.97 4.06 3.95
CA ARG A 165 24.41 3.08 2.96
C ARG A 165 25.52 2.20 3.55
N ASN A 166 25.48 0.93 3.18
CA ASN A 166 26.51 -0.02 3.59
C ASN A 166 27.69 0.04 2.58
N ASN A 167 28.75 0.69 2.98
CA ASN A 167 29.97 0.83 2.17
C ASN A 167 30.97 -0.33 2.37
N CYS A 168 30.58 -1.44 3.01
CA CYS A 168 31.45 -2.59 3.20
C CYS A 168 31.80 -3.24 1.86
N GLU A 169 33.08 -3.34 1.56
CA GLU A 169 33.63 -4.04 0.38
C GLU A 169 33.70 -5.57 0.56
N SER A 170 32.90 -6.12 1.49
CA SER A 170 32.92 -7.56 1.74
C SER A 170 32.31 -8.36 0.58
N ASN A 171 33.01 -9.42 0.14
CA ASN A 171 32.56 -10.38 -0.88
C ASN A 171 31.42 -11.29 -0.38
N LEU A 172 30.37 -10.73 0.21
CA LEU A 172 29.19 -11.48 0.62
C LEU A 172 28.32 -11.82 -0.59
N ARG A 173 27.75 -13.02 -0.63
CA ARG A 173 26.85 -13.51 -1.69
C ARG A 173 25.62 -12.62 -1.90
N GLN A 174 25.22 -11.85 -0.88
CA GLN A 174 24.15 -10.85 -0.97
C GLN A 174 24.64 -9.57 -0.30
N LYS A 175 25.00 -8.59 -1.11
CA LYS A 175 25.40 -7.27 -0.65
C LYS A 175 24.15 -6.50 -0.23
N ARG A 176 24.08 -6.05 1.00
CA ARG A 176 22.99 -5.19 1.48
C ARG A 176 23.37 -3.74 1.21
N ASN A 177 22.53 -3.01 0.49
CA ASN A 177 22.79 -1.61 0.16
C ASN A 177 22.67 -0.66 1.36
N PHE A 178 21.91 -1.08 2.39
CA PHE A 178 21.69 -0.27 3.58
C PHE A 178 22.07 -1.03 4.86
N TYR A 179 22.63 -0.30 5.83
CA TYR A 179 22.87 -0.82 7.17
C TYR A 179 21.56 -0.82 7.96
N VAL A 180 20.90 -1.94 7.99
CA VAL A 180 19.65 -2.12 8.72
C VAL A 180 19.85 -3.16 9.82
N PRO A 181 19.54 -2.83 11.09
CA PRO A 181 19.63 -3.78 12.19
C PRO A 181 18.83 -5.06 11.93
N LEU A 182 19.20 -6.18 12.56
CA LEU A 182 18.44 -7.41 12.44
C LEU A 182 17.00 -7.22 12.90
N ALA A 183 16.06 -7.66 12.08
CA ALA A 183 14.64 -7.60 12.42
C ALA A 183 14.34 -8.63 13.52
N LYS A 184 13.80 -8.18 14.65
CA LYS A 184 13.39 -9.05 15.76
C LYS A 184 12.05 -9.78 15.47
N THR A 185 11.27 -9.32 14.50
CA THR A 185 9.97 -9.89 14.15
C THR A 185 9.78 -9.94 12.64
N LYS A 186 9.05 -10.95 12.14
CA LYS A 186 8.67 -11.05 10.71
C LYS A 186 7.92 -9.80 10.21
N ARG A 187 7.15 -9.16 11.08
CA ARG A 187 6.44 -7.93 10.74
C ARG A 187 7.40 -6.78 10.44
N LEU A 188 8.44 -6.62 11.27
CA LEU A 188 9.47 -5.61 11.04
C LEU A 188 10.27 -5.92 9.76
N GLU A 189 10.61 -7.19 9.53
CA GLU A 189 11.29 -7.65 8.33
C GLU A 189 10.52 -7.35 7.03
N ASN A 190 9.19 -7.36 7.09
CA ASN A 190 8.32 -7.06 5.95
C ASN A 190 8.04 -5.57 5.76
N THR A 191 8.56 -4.67 6.60
CA THR A 191 8.36 -3.22 6.40
C THR A 191 9.06 -2.73 5.14
N PHE A 192 8.64 -1.56 4.64
CA PHE A 192 9.10 -0.97 3.38
C PHE A 192 10.63 -0.94 3.24
N ILE A 193 11.36 -0.47 4.26
CA ILE A 193 12.83 -0.37 4.23
C ILE A 193 13.48 -1.75 4.28
N TYR A 194 13.04 -2.63 5.20
CA TYR A 194 13.64 -3.95 5.37
C TYR A 194 13.43 -4.85 4.15
N ARG A 195 12.26 -4.79 3.53
CA ARG A 195 11.94 -5.62 2.36
C ARG A 195 12.75 -5.22 1.12
N ASN A 196 13.00 -3.92 0.96
CA ASN A 196 13.69 -3.38 -0.21
C ASN A 196 15.21 -3.14 0.03
N ARG A 197 15.78 -3.55 1.16
CA ARG A 197 17.20 -3.30 1.53
C ARG A 197 18.24 -3.94 0.61
N ASN A 198 17.85 -4.90 -0.21
CA ASN A 198 18.75 -5.68 -1.09
C ASN A 198 18.68 -5.24 -2.57
N PHE A 199 17.92 -4.18 -2.88
CA PHE A 199 17.85 -3.61 -4.22
C PHE A 199 18.89 -2.53 -4.43
#